data_91d0d5936689eaae76ee998da1b46af5
#
_entry.id   91d0d5936689eaae76ee998da1b46af5
#
_cell.length_a   1.000
_cell.length_b   1.000
_cell.length_c   1.000
_cell.angle_alpha   90.00
_cell.angle_beta   90.00
_cell.angle_gamma   90.00
#
_symmetry.space_group_name_H-M   'P 1'
#
loop_
_entity.id
_entity.type
_entity.pdbx_description
1 polymer ?
#
loop_
_entity_poly.entity_id
_entity_poly.type
_entity_poly.pdbx_seq_one_letter_code
_entity_poly.pdbx_strand_id
1 'polypeptide(L)'
;MKVGTDGVLLGAWACPYTEQTLTMKCLDIGTGTGLIALMLAQRFPAAHITGIDIDDASLEQAKENVEASPFREQIHIKKQDFIDIDSFSNKYDIIVSNPPFYKEETLGGNQARDAARHTTSLPFDLLIENANRLLSEKGLFCVIIPYLEASSFISMCAFKKLYLHRRLDVRSSERKPFKRALLEFGKDISPTQAGTLTLQDAHNSRTAEYALLTGAFYL
;
A
#
# COMPACT_ATOMS: atom_id res chain seq x y z
N MET A 1 -10.28 11.49 -8.28
CA MET A 1 -10.56 10.60 -7.09
C MET A 1 -10.28 11.39 -5.81
N LYS A 2 -11.02 11.17 -4.72
CA LYS A 2 -10.69 11.83 -3.45
C LYS A 2 -9.48 11.14 -2.81
N VAL A 3 -8.56 11.91 -2.23
CA VAL A 3 -7.45 11.37 -1.42
C VAL A 3 -8.03 10.52 -0.29
N GLY A 4 -7.75 9.22 -0.31
CA GLY A 4 -8.26 8.28 0.69
C GLY A 4 -7.33 8.21 1.90
N THR A 5 -7.91 8.13 3.10
CA THR A 5 -7.14 7.96 4.35
C THR A 5 -6.22 6.74 4.30
N ASP A 6 -6.65 5.65 3.66
CA ASP A 6 -5.88 4.40 3.54
C ASP A 6 -4.55 4.64 2.80
N GLY A 7 -4.57 5.37 1.67
CA GLY A 7 -3.35 5.71 0.93
C GLY A 7 -2.39 6.59 1.73
N VAL A 8 -2.92 7.60 2.45
CA VAL A 8 -2.09 8.45 3.32
C VAL A 8 -1.46 7.64 4.45
N LEU A 9 -2.23 6.77 5.10
CA LEU A 9 -1.70 5.91 6.16
C LEU A 9 -0.59 5.00 5.65
N LEU A 10 -0.80 4.32 4.52
CA LEU A 10 0.21 3.42 3.97
C LEU A 10 1.46 4.18 3.52
N GLY A 11 1.33 5.27 2.78
CA GLY A 11 2.46 6.09 2.32
C GLY A 11 3.28 6.68 3.47
N ALA A 12 2.62 7.04 4.59
CA ALA A 12 3.30 7.55 5.78
C ALA A 12 4.00 6.45 6.60
N TRP A 13 3.39 5.25 6.69
CA TRP A 13 3.83 4.19 7.59
C TRP A 13 4.78 3.18 6.94
N ALA A 14 4.64 2.90 5.63
CA ALA A 14 5.43 1.90 4.93
C ALA A 14 6.93 2.18 5.07
N CYS A 15 7.72 1.14 5.29
CA CYS A 15 9.17 1.16 5.39
C CYS A 15 9.71 2.11 6.49
N PRO A 16 10.26 1.57 7.60
CA PRO A 16 10.74 2.37 8.72
C PRO A 16 12.13 2.99 8.49
N TYR A 17 12.79 2.70 7.36
CA TYR A 17 14.14 3.19 7.12
C TYR A 17 14.17 4.71 7.05
N THR A 18 15.11 5.30 7.80
CA THR A 18 15.31 6.75 7.89
C THR A 18 16.55 7.21 7.12
N GLU A 19 17.35 6.30 6.57
CA GLU A 19 18.55 6.65 5.81
C GLU A 19 18.16 7.19 4.44
N GLN A 20 18.13 8.52 4.33
CA GLN A 20 17.75 9.26 3.12
C GLN A 20 18.74 9.11 1.94
N THR A 21 19.89 8.48 2.16
CA THR A 21 20.98 8.35 1.16
C THR A 21 20.91 7.05 0.35
N LEU A 22 20.04 6.11 0.73
CA LEU A 22 19.94 4.84 0.02
C LEU A 22 19.18 5.01 -1.30
N THR A 23 19.83 4.63 -2.40
CA THR A 23 19.16 4.48 -3.69
C THR A 23 18.29 3.23 -3.66
N MET A 24 16.99 3.39 -3.49
CA MET A 24 16.01 2.30 -3.41
C MET A 24 15.14 2.25 -4.65
N LYS A 25 14.75 1.05 -5.05
CA LYS A 25 13.72 0.83 -6.06
C LYS A 25 12.39 0.52 -5.38
N CYS A 26 11.39 1.35 -5.61
CA CYS A 26 10.06 1.21 -5.04
C CYS A 26 9.03 0.87 -6.12
N LEU A 27 8.07 0.01 -5.79
CA LEU A 27 6.94 -0.32 -6.65
C LEU A 27 5.63 -0.01 -5.90
N ASP A 28 4.78 0.80 -6.49
CA ASP A 28 3.42 1.09 -6.03
C ASP A 28 2.41 0.37 -6.93
N ILE A 29 1.85 -0.74 -6.44
CA ILE A 29 0.91 -1.61 -7.17
C ILE A 29 -0.51 -1.09 -6.98
N GLY A 30 -1.19 -0.78 -8.09
CA GLY A 30 -2.48 -0.11 -8.06
C GLY A 30 -2.32 1.34 -7.60
N THR A 31 -1.40 2.07 -8.25
CA THR A 31 -0.98 3.43 -7.82
C THR A 31 -2.13 4.44 -7.82
N GLY A 32 -3.20 4.15 -8.55
CA GLY A 32 -4.36 5.04 -8.66
C GLY A 32 -3.95 6.44 -9.13
N THR A 33 -4.12 7.44 -8.28
CA THR A 33 -3.74 8.83 -8.56
C THR A 33 -2.27 9.16 -8.28
N GLY A 34 -1.43 8.17 -7.97
CA GLY A 34 -0.01 8.36 -7.66
C GLY A 34 0.27 8.84 -6.24
N LEU A 35 -0.72 8.84 -5.34
CA LEU A 35 -0.59 9.39 -3.99
C LEU A 35 0.53 8.73 -3.19
N ILE A 36 0.55 7.38 -3.12
CA ILE A 36 1.55 6.66 -2.33
C ILE A 36 2.92 6.83 -2.96
N ALA A 37 3.03 6.77 -4.29
CA ALA A 37 4.27 7.03 -5.01
C ALA A 37 4.86 8.42 -4.68
N LEU A 38 4.04 9.48 -4.67
CA LEU A 38 4.44 10.83 -4.29
C LEU A 38 4.90 10.92 -2.83
N MET A 39 4.20 10.26 -1.91
CA MET A 39 4.58 10.22 -0.50
C MET A 39 5.90 9.48 -0.28
N LEU A 40 6.14 8.39 -0.99
CA LEU A 40 7.43 7.68 -0.95
C LEU A 40 8.57 8.55 -1.50
N ALA A 41 8.35 9.28 -2.61
CA ALA A 41 9.34 10.20 -3.16
C ALA A 41 9.71 11.32 -2.19
N GLN A 42 8.73 11.89 -1.49
CA GLN A 42 8.95 12.89 -0.44
C GLN A 42 9.78 12.34 0.73
N ARG A 43 9.57 11.08 1.11
CA ARG A 43 10.28 10.44 2.23
C ARG A 43 11.67 9.96 1.86
N PHE A 44 11.87 9.53 0.62
CA PHE A 44 13.09 8.91 0.14
C PHE A 44 13.62 9.64 -1.09
N PRO A 45 14.35 10.76 -0.92
CA PRO A 45 14.76 11.63 -2.03
C PRO A 45 15.67 10.96 -3.08
N ALA A 46 16.36 9.86 -2.71
CA ALA A 46 17.22 9.10 -3.63
C ALA A 46 16.52 7.86 -4.23
N ALA A 47 15.23 7.63 -3.95
CA ALA A 47 14.52 6.46 -4.44
C ALA A 47 14.07 6.63 -5.90
N HIS A 48 14.03 5.52 -6.64
CA HIS A 48 13.35 5.40 -7.94
C HIS A 48 12.02 4.67 -7.74
N ILE A 49 10.92 5.34 -8.05
CA ILE A 49 9.58 4.83 -7.79
C ILE A 49 8.88 4.51 -9.10
N THR A 50 8.36 3.31 -9.20
CA THR A 50 7.50 2.90 -10.31
C THR A 50 6.08 2.75 -9.78
N GLY A 51 5.14 3.54 -10.28
CA GLY A 51 3.72 3.38 -10.04
C GLY A 51 3.06 2.66 -11.21
N ILE A 52 2.34 1.59 -10.95
CA ILE A 52 1.62 0.83 -11.97
C ILE A 52 0.13 0.74 -11.68
N ASP A 53 -0.65 0.79 -12.73
CA ASP A 53 -2.10 0.56 -12.68
C ASP A 53 -2.56 0.01 -14.03
N ILE A 54 -3.76 -0.57 -14.08
CA ILE A 54 -4.41 -1.03 -15.31
C ILE A 54 -5.44 -0.02 -15.83
N ASP A 55 -5.93 0.89 -14.95
CA ASP A 55 -6.96 1.87 -15.28
C ASP A 55 -6.38 3.13 -15.91
N ASP A 56 -6.77 3.41 -17.16
CA ASP A 56 -6.24 4.55 -17.93
C ASP A 56 -6.55 5.91 -17.30
N ALA A 57 -7.75 6.08 -16.73
CA ALA A 57 -8.14 7.35 -16.10
C ALA A 57 -7.33 7.64 -14.83
N SER A 58 -7.07 6.62 -14.03
CA SER A 58 -6.21 6.72 -12.85
C SER A 58 -4.77 7.07 -13.24
N LEU A 59 -4.24 6.44 -14.29
CA LEU A 59 -2.88 6.69 -14.78
C LEU A 59 -2.70 8.10 -15.36
N GLU A 60 -3.70 8.62 -16.07
CA GLU A 60 -3.68 10.00 -16.56
C GLU A 60 -3.59 10.98 -15.38
N GLN A 61 -4.46 10.81 -14.37
CA GLN A 61 -4.42 11.63 -13.15
C GLN A 61 -3.10 11.47 -12.38
N ALA A 62 -2.54 10.25 -12.30
CA ALA A 62 -1.26 10.03 -11.64
C ALA A 62 -0.12 10.77 -12.35
N LYS A 63 -0.07 10.73 -13.68
CA LYS A 63 0.93 11.45 -14.48
C LYS A 63 0.83 12.96 -14.29
N GLU A 64 -0.39 13.52 -14.32
CA GLU A 64 -0.61 14.94 -14.05
C GLU A 64 -0.11 15.34 -12.66
N ASN A 65 -0.44 14.54 -11.62
CA ASN A 65 -0.02 14.80 -10.25
C ASN A 65 1.51 14.72 -10.09
N VAL A 66 2.14 13.73 -10.72
CA VAL A 66 3.60 13.57 -10.69
C VAL A 66 4.29 14.75 -11.42
N GLU A 67 3.81 15.13 -12.61
CA GLU A 67 4.38 16.24 -13.38
C GLU A 67 4.24 17.58 -12.64
N ALA A 68 3.15 17.79 -11.90
CA ALA A 68 2.93 18.98 -11.09
C ALA A 68 3.76 18.98 -9.79
N SER A 69 4.43 17.88 -9.43
CA SER A 69 5.19 17.72 -8.20
C SER A 69 6.69 18.00 -8.39
N PRO A 70 7.44 18.27 -7.30
CA PRO A 70 8.90 18.36 -7.36
C PRO A 70 9.60 17.00 -7.55
N PHE A 71 8.84 15.88 -7.62
CA PHE A 71 9.36 14.50 -7.63
C PHE A 71 9.29 13.82 -9.00
N ARG A 72 8.97 14.56 -10.08
CA ARG A 72 8.76 14.03 -11.42
C ARG A 72 9.93 13.19 -11.95
N GLU A 73 11.16 13.53 -11.62
CA GLU A 73 12.36 12.80 -12.06
C GLU A 73 12.56 11.46 -11.32
N GLN A 74 11.87 11.27 -10.19
CA GLN A 74 11.98 10.06 -9.37
C GLN A 74 10.88 9.05 -9.63
N ILE A 75 9.73 9.49 -10.22
CA ILE A 75 8.52 8.69 -10.32
C ILE A 75 8.20 8.38 -11.77
N HIS A 76 8.07 7.09 -12.08
CA HIS A 76 7.65 6.60 -13.39
C HIS A 76 6.28 5.93 -13.29
N ILE A 77 5.27 6.50 -13.95
CA ILE A 77 3.91 5.95 -14.01
C ILE A 77 3.74 5.14 -15.28
N LYS A 78 3.34 3.86 -15.14
CA LYS A 78 3.19 2.92 -16.25
C LYS A 78 1.84 2.23 -16.23
N LYS A 79 1.25 2.04 -17.43
CA LYS A 79 0.16 1.10 -17.62
C LYS A 79 0.75 -0.30 -17.66
N GLN A 80 0.54 -1.07 -16.62
CA GLN A 80 1.07 -2.42 -16.53
C GLN A 80 0.26 -3.25 -15.54
N ASP A 81 -0.08 -4.47 -15.96
CA ASP A 81 -0.52 -5.48 -15.02
C ASP A 81 0.70 -5.97 -14.22
N PHE A 82 0.60 -5.98 -12.90
CA PHE A 82 1.70 -6.38 -12.03
C PHE A 82 2.05 -7.88 -12.19
N ILE A 83 1.13 -8.69 -12.71
CA ILE A 83 1.36 -10.11 -13.02
C ILE A 83 2.41 -10.27 -14.11
N ASP A 84 2.45 -9.35 -15.07
CA ASP A 84 3.30 -9.41 -16.26
C ASP A 84 4.68 -8.75 -16.07
N ILE A 85 5.03 -8.31 -14.85
CA ILE A 85 6.34 -7.71 -14.62
C ILE A 85 7.42 -8.80 -14.66
N ASP A 86 8.44 -8.59 -15.50
CA ASP A 86 9.62 -9.44 -15.51
C ASP A 86 10.39 -9.37 -14.18
N SER A 87 10.47 -10.51 -13.50
CA SER A 87 11.13 -10.64 -12.19
C SER A 87 12.62 -10.92 -12.26
N PHE A 88 13.15 -11.26 -13.44
CA PHE A 88 14.59 -11.52 -13.58
C PHE A 88 15.38 -10.20 -13.61
N SER A 89 14.83 -9.20 -14.27
CA SER A 89 15.48 -7.89 -14.44
C SER A 89 15.05 -6.85 -13.40
N ASN A 90 13.91 -7.07 -12.75
CA ASN A 90 13.32 -6.08 -11.84
C ASN A 90 13.14 -6.66 -10.43
N LYS A 91 13.93 -6.16 -9.50
CA LYS A 91 13.77 -6.37 -8.06
C LYS A 91 13.56 -5.02 -7.39
N TYR A 92 12.66 -5.02 -6.39
CA TYR A 92 12.28 -3.83 -5.65
C TYR A 92 12.63 -3.98 -4.17
N ASP A 93 13.11 -2.89 -3.58
CA ASP A 93 13.44 -2.84 -2.16
C ASP A 93 12.21 -2.53 -1.31
N ILE A 94 11.26 -1.82 -1.90
CA ILE A 94 9.95 -1.55 -1.29
C ILE A 94 8.86 -1.84 -2.31
N ILE A 95 7.90 -2.66 -1.92
CA ILE A 95 6.66 -2.85 -2.67
C ILE A 95 5.51 -2.40 -1.78
N VAL A 96 4.68 -1.51 -2.27
CA VAL A 96 3.47 -1.06 -1.57
C VAL A 96 2.23 -1.37 -2.38
N SER A 97 1.11 -1.67 -1.70
CA SER A 97 -0.19 -1.79 -2.34
C SER A 97 -1.32 -1.41 -1.39
N ASN A 98 -2.25 -0.63 -1.89
CA ASN A 98 -3.56 -0.41 -1.30
C ASN A 98 -4.60 -1.04 -2.25
N PRO A 99 -4.73 -2.37 -2.24
CA PRO A 99 -5.56 -3.06 -3.23
C PRO A 99 -7.03 -2.70 -3.07
N PRO A 100 -7.83 -2.70 -4.14
CA PRO A 100 -9.26 -2.46 -4.05
C PRO A 100 -9.93 -3.56 -3.21
N PHE A 101 -10.65 -3.16 -2.15
CA PHE A 101 -11.42 -4.06 -1.30
C PHE A 101 -12.87 -4.05 -1.74
N TYR A 102 -13.37 -5.17 -2.23
CA TYR A 102 -14.81 -5.31 -2.39
C TYR A 102 -15.40 -5.72 -1.05
N LYS A 103 -16.24 -4.85 -0.51
CA LYS A 103 -17.19 -5.27 0.51
C LYS A 103 -18.13 -6.29 -0.12
N GLU A 104 -18.24 -7.47 0.46
CA GLU A 104 -19.35 -8.39 0.25
C GLU A 104 -20.69 -7.83 0.79
N GLU A 105 -20.82 -6.51 0.93
CA GLU A 105 -22.06 -5.86 1.29
C GLU A 105 -22.80 -5.45 0.03
N THR A 106 -23.49 -6.37 -0.52
CA THR A 106 -24.85 -6.39 -1.10
C THR A 106 -24.98 -7.60 -2.01
N LEU A 107 -25.40 -8.71 -1.45
CA LEU A 107 -26.13 -9.76 -2.18
C LEU A 107 -27.46 -9.16 -2.69
N GLY A 108 -27.34 -8.34 -3.69
CA GLY A 108 -28.42 -7.71 -4.43
C GLY A 108 -28.34 -8.12 -5.90
N GLY A 109 -28.73 -9.33 -6.17
CA GLY A 109 -29.43 -9.81 -7.36
C GLY A 109 -29.03 -9.33 -8.76
N ASN A 110 -27.72 -9.11 -9.09
CA ASN A 110 -27.34 -8.85 -10.49
C ASN A 110 -26.01 -9.57 -10.83
N GLN A 111 -26.12 -10.83 -11.22
CA GLN A 111 -25.00 -11.72 -11.59
C GLN A 111 -24.01 -11.11 -12.61
N ALA A 112 -24.48 -10.22 -13.50
CA ALA A 112 -23.62 -9.56 -14.49
C ALA A 112 -22.71 -8.47 -13.87
N ARG A 113 -23.15 -7.81 -12.77
CA ARG A 113 -22.33 -6.85 -12.01
C ARG A 113 -21.32 -7.57 -11.11
N ASP A 114 -21.68 -8.72 -10.60
CA ASP A 114 -20.80 -9.52 -9.74
C ASP A 114 -19.67 -10.17 -10.55
N ALA A 115 -19.93 -10.64 -11.77
CA ALA A 115 -18.90 -11.11 -12.70
C ALA A 115 -17.91 -10.01 -13.11
N ALA A 116 -18.39 -8.77 -13.37
CA ALA A 116 -17.52 -7.64 -13.69
C ALA A 116 -16.68 -7.16 -12.46
N ARG A 117 -17.18 -7.39 -11.25
CA ARG A 117 -16.46 -7.08 -10.01
C ARG A 117 -15.37 -8.09 -9.70
N HIS A 118 -15.57 -9.37 -10.02
CA HIS A 118 -14.56 -10.41 -9.88
C HIS A 118 -13.37 -10.24 -10.84
N THR A 119 -13.56 -9.55 -11.96
CA THR A 119 -12.48 -9.26 -12.93
C THR A 119 -11.62 -8.05 -12.56
N THR A 120 -12.04 -7.23 -11.59
CA THR A 120 -11.33 -6.00 -11.18
C THR A 120 -10.71 -6.08 -9.79
N SER A 121 -11.01 -7.12 -8.99
CA SER A 121 -10.36 -7.33 -7.69
C SER A 121 -9.05 -8.09 -7.89
N LEU A 122 -7.97 -7.53 -7.35
CA LEU A 122 -6.69 -8.21 -7.29
C LEU A 122 -6.76 -9.34 -6.25
N PRO A 123 -6.75 -10.63 -6.64
CA PRO A 123 -6.76 -11.71 -5.68
C PRO A 123 -5.51 -11.63 -4.79
N PHE A 124 -5.66 -11.78 -3.49
CA PHE A 124 -4.54 -11.69 -2.54
C PHE A 124 -3.44 -12.72 -2.80
N ASP A 125 -3.78 -13.92 -3.24
CA ASP A 125 -2.82 -14.96 -3.59
C ASP A 125 -1.90 -14.53 -4.73
N LEU A 126 -2.45 -13.94 -5.80
CA LEU A 126 -1.68 -13.39 -6.91
C LEU A 126 -0.85 -12.17 -6.50
N LEU A 127 -1.41 -11.27 -5.66
CA LEU A 127 -0.68 -10.13 -5.14
C LEU A 127 0.54 -10.59 -4.32
N ILE A 128 0.35 -11.52 -3.39
CA ILE A 128 1.42 -12.04 -2.52
C ILE A 128 2.48 -12.78 -3.33
N GLU A 129 2.07 -13.63 -4.28
CA GLU A 129 2.99 -14.39 -5.12
C GLU A 129 3.88 -13.48 -5.96
N ASN A 130 3.29 -12.51 -6.65
CA ASN A 130 4.04 -11.59 -7.48
C ASN A 130 4.87 -10.60 -6.66
N ALA A 131 4.37 -10.11 -5.53
CA ALA A 131 5.15 -9.29 -4.61
C ALA A 131 6.39 -10.05 -4.14
N ASN A 132 6.26 -11.32 -3.70
CA ASN A 132 7.40 -12.14 -3.30
C ASN A 132 8.40 -12.34 -4.44
N ARG A 133 7.91 -12.59 -5.66
CA ARG A 133 8.73 -12.76 -6.86
C ARG A 133 9.52 -11.50 -7.22
N LEU A 134 8.93 -10.33 -7.04
CA LEU A 134 9.51 -9.02 -7.39
C LEU A 134 10.34 -8.41 -6.26
N LEU A 135 10.18 -8.85 -5.03
CA LEU A 135 10.88 -8.33 -3.85
C LEU A 135 12.36 -8.72 -3.88
N SER A 136 13.26 -7.77 -3.56
CA SER A 136 14.67 -8.04 -3.30
C SER A 136 14.82 -8.87 -2.00
N GLU A 137 16.01 -9.45 -1.75
CA GLU A 137 16.21 -10.32 -0.59
C GLU A 137 16.01 -9.61 0.76
N LYS A 138 16.33 -8.33 0.83
CA LYS A 138 16.13 -7.47 2.01
C LYS A 138 14.94 -6.52 1.85
N GLY A 139 14.13 -6.71 0.81
CA GLY A 139 13.03 -5.84 0.49
C GLY A 139 11.85 -6.01 1.45
N LEU A 140 10.98 -4.99 1.49
CA LEU A 140 9.79 -4.94 2.32
C LEU A 140 8.54 -4.83 1.45
N PHE A 141 7.57 -5.69 1.72
CA PHE A 141 6.24 -5.65 1.12
C PHE A 141 5.24 -5.08 2.12
N CYS A 142 4.65 -3.93 1.82
CA CYS A 142 3.76 -3.19 2.70
C CYS A 142 2.36 -3.08 2.08
N VAL A 143 1.34 -3.42 2.85
CA VAL A 143 -0.06 -3.33 2.40
C VAL A 143 -0.94 -2.69 3.47
N ILE A 144 -2.04 -2.07 3.02
CA ILE A 144 -3.16 -1.73 3.89
C ILE A 144 -4.37 -2.52 3.44
N ILE A 145 -5.00 -3.26 4.35
CA ILE A 145 -6.13 -4.15 4.05
C ILE A 145 -7.22 -4.04 5.12
N PRO A 146 -8.46 -4.54 4.88
CA PRO A 146 -9.46 -4.64 5.91
C PRO A 146 -8.95 -5.46 7.11
N TYR A 147 -9.23 -4.98 8.32
CA TYR A 147 -8.77 -5.64 9.55
C TYR A 147 -9.19 -7.11 9.65
N LEU A 148 -10.41 -7.44 9.20
CA LEU A 148 -10.94 -8.81 9.25
C LEU A 148 -10.18 -9.77 8.34
N GLU A 149 -9.57 -9.28 7.27
CA GLU A 149 -8.78 -10.07 6.32
C GLU A 149 -7.32 -10.27 6.76
N ALA A 150 -6.86 -9.51 7.76
CA ALA A 150 -5.46 -9.48 8.15
C ALA A 150 -4.88 -10.85 8.53
N SER A 151 -5.62 -11.64 9.31
CA SER A 151 -5.13 -12.95 9.76
C SER A 151 -4.99 -13.95 8.61
N SER A 152 -5.96 -13.97 7.68
CA SER A 152 -5.90 -14.81 6.48
C SER A 152 -4.74 -14.38 5.59
N PHE A 153 -4.59 -13.08 5.35
CA PHE A 153 -3.51 -12.51 4.53
C PHE A 153 -2.12 -12.86 5.10
N ILE A 154 -1.94 -12.74 6.42
CA ILE A 154 -0.68 -13.09 7.10
C ILE A 154 -0.37 -14.58 6.90
N SER A 155 -1.37 -15.47 7.04
CA SER A 155 -1.19 -16.90 6.84
C SER A 155 -0.80 -17.23 5.38
N MET A 156 -1.41 -16.56 4.40
CA MET A 156 -1.07 -16.71 2.98
C MET A 156 0.36 -16.23 2.69
N CYS A 157 0.77 -15.09 3.26
CA CYS A 157 2.14 -14.58 3.15
C CYS A 157 3.16 -15.58 3.72
N ALA A 158 2.90 -16.11 4.93
CA ALA A 158 3.79 -17.08 5.58
C ALA A 158 3.94 -18.37 4.74
N PHE A 159 2.87 -18.86 4.13
CA PHE A 159 2.90 -20.00 3.21
C PHE A 159 3.83 -19.74 2.00
N LYS A 160 3.88 -18.50 1.53
CA LYS A 160 4.77 -18.05 0.44
C LYS A 160 6.14 -17.55 0.95
N LYS A 161 6.52 -17.82 2.22
CA LYS A 161 7.80 -17.41 2.85
C LYS A 161 8.00 -15.90 2.90
N LEU A 162 6.91 -15.16 3.07
CA LEU A 162 6.92 -13.76 3.47
C LEU A 162 6.48 -13.67 4.93
N TYR A 163 7.35 -13.17 5.80
CA TYR A 163 7.14 -13.15 7.25
C TYR A 163 6.76 -11.76 7.73
N LEU A 164 5.81 -11.69 8.64
CA LEU A 164 5.32 -10.43 9.18
C LEU A 164 6.37 -9.79 10.07
N HIS A 165 6.78 -8.57 9.72
CA HIS A 165 7.73 -7.75 10.50
C HIS A 165 7.00 -6.72 11.34
N ARG A 166 6.04 -5.99 10.74
CA ARG A 166 5.28 -4.97 11.46
C ARG A 166 3.78 -5.07 11.17
N ARG A 167 2.97 -4.74 12.18
CA ARG A 167 1.52 -4.64 12.09
C ARG A 167 1.03 -3.39 12.81
N LEU A 168 0.14 -2.62 12.18
CA LEU A 168 -0.53 -1.50 12.79
C LEU A 168 -2.04 -1.62 12.53
N ASP A 169 -2.81 -1.88 13.60
CA ASP A 169 -4.26 -1.97 13.50
C ASP A 169 -4.89 -0.59 13.69
N VAL A 170 -5.76 -0.19 12.77
CA VAL A 170 -6.31 1.18 12.70
C VAL A 170 -7.81 1.18 12.95
N ARG A 171 -8.25 2.11 13.82
CA ARG A 171 -9.66 2.43 14.07
C ARG A 171 -9.92 3.92 13.96
N SER A 172 -11.15 4.29 13.63
CA SER A 172 -11.51 5.72 13.51
C SER A 172 -11.54 6.44 14.86
N SER A 173 -12.02 5.79 15.93
CA SER A 173 -12.03 6.30 17.31
C SER A 173 -11.97 5.14 18.29
N GLU A 174 -11.69 5.41 19.58
CA GLU A 174 -11.56 4.38 20.61
C GLU A 174 -12.79 3.50 20.77
N ARG A 175 -13.98 4.05 20.56
CA ARG A 175 -15.27 3.34 20.68
C ARG A 175 -15.63 2.50 19.45
N LYS A 176 -14.85 2.59 18.36
CA LYS A 176 -15.10 1.86 17.12
C LYS A 176 -14.16 0.66 16.98
N PRO A 177 -14.63 -0.43 16.34
CA PRO A 177 -13.76 -1.56 16.04
C PRO A 177 -12.64 -1.17 15.07
N PHE A 178 -11.57 -1.95 15.05
CA PHE A 178 -10.54 -1.83 14.03
C PHE A 178 -11.13 -2.08 12.64
N LYS A 179 -10.71 -1.25 11.68
CA LYS A 179 -11.21 -1.31 10.30
C LYS A 179 -10.14 -1.64 9.28
N ARG A 180 -8.88 -1.28 9.58
CA ARG A 180 -7.74 -1.50 8.68
C ARG A 180 -6.61 -2.11 9.47
N ALA A 181 -5.79 -2.87 8.76
CA ALA A 181 -4.48 -3.30 9.22
C ALA A 181 -3.44 -2.89 8.18
N LEU A 182 -2.38 -2.22 8.62
CA LEU A 182 -1.18 -2.04 7.84
C LEU A 182 -0.24 -3.18 8.20
N LEU A 183 0.26 -3.86 7.19
CA LEU A 183 1.10 -5.04 7.35
C LEU A 183 2.38 -4.85 6.53
N GLU A 184 3.52 -5.19 7.12
CA GLU A 184 4.82 -5.18 6.45
C GLU A 184 5.47 -6.54 6.59
N PHE A 185 5.94 -7.06 5.47
CA PHE A 185 6.54 -8.37 5.36
C PHE A 185 7.94 -8.30 4.77
N GLY A 186 8.81 -9.21 5.19
CA GLY A 186 10.11 -9.48 4.59
C GLY A 186 10.32 -10.97 4.35
N LYS A 187 11.46 -11.33 3.74
CA LYS A 187 11.83 -12.73 3.47
C LYS A 187 12.54 -13.39 4.66
N ASP A 188 13.09 -12.62 5.55
CA ASP A 188 13.70 -13.10 6.79
C ASP A 188 12.69 -13.19 7.93
N ILE A 189 12.94 -14.10 8.88
CA ILE A 189 12.14 -14.22 10.08
C ILE A 189 12.66 -13.24 11.12
N SER A 190 11.83 -12.32 11.58
CA SER A 190 12.14 -11.37 12.64
C SER A 190 11.00 -11.26 13.64
N PRO A 191 11.25 -10.77 14.87
CA PRO A 191 10.19 -10.49 15.83
C PRO A 191 9.21 -9.46 15.28
N THR A 192 7.91 -9.79 15.32
CA THR A 192 6.87 -8.89 14.85
C THR A 192 6.67 -7.70 15.79
N GLN A 193 6.75 -6.49 15.26
CA GLN A 193 6.36 -5.27 15.96
C GLN A 193 4.88 -4.98 15.70
N ALA A 194 4.05 -5.04 16.74
CA ALA A 194 2.62 -4.78 16.63
C ALA A 194 2.23 -3.51 17.39
N GLY A 195 1.29 -2.75 16.82
CA GLY A 195 0.76 -1.53 17.40
C GLY A 195 -0.69 -1.27 16.99
N THR A 196 -1.26 -0.22 17.56
CA THR A 196 -2.60 0.26 17.19
C THR A 196 -2.56 1.76 16.94
N LEU A 197 -3.45 2.24 16.06
CA LEU A 197 -3.62 3.65 15.76
C LEU A 197 -5.10 4.01 15.84
N THR A 198 -5.41 5.03 16.63
CA THR A 198 -6.72 5.64 16.67
C THR A 198 -6.63 6.98 15.94
N LEU A 199 -7.51 7.21 14.93
CA LEU A 199 -7.41 8.41 14.10
C LEU A 199 -7.96 9.66 14.80
N GLN A 200 -9.04 9.51 15.59
CA GLN A 200 -9.73 10.61 16.24
C GLN A 200 -9.93 10.33 17.74
N ASP A 201 -9.79 11.36 18.53
CA ASP A 201 -10.11 11.36 19.96
C ASP A 201 -11.62 11.46 20.23
N ALA A 202 -12.00 11.61 21.50
CA ALA A 202 -13.39 11.76 21.92
C ALA A 202 -14.07 13.04 21.43
N HIS A 203 -13.30 14.04 20.99
CA HIS A 203 -13.77 15.33 20.46
C HIS A 203 -13.74 15.39 18.93
N ASN A 204 -13.51 14.25 18.25
CA ASN A 204 -13.32 14.14 16.79
C ASN A 204 -12.09 14.91 16.26
N SER A 205 -11.15 15.27 17.12
CA SER A 205 -9.87 15.84 16.73
C SER A 205 -8.89 14.73 16.36
N ARG A 206 -7.89 15.03 15.51
CA ARG A 206 -6.82 14.08 15.21
C ARG A 206 -6.05 13.72 16.47
N THR A 207 -5.78 12.44 16.71
CA THR A 207 -4.89 12.04 17.81
C THR A 207 -3.44 12.49 17.55
N ALA A 208 -2.66 12.62 18.62
CA ALA A 208 -1.25 13.01 18.52
C ALA A 208 -0.45 12.00 17.67
N GLU A 209 -0.71 10.70 17.84
CA GLU A 209 -0.04 9.63 17.09
C GLU A 209 -0.37 9.71 15.59
N TYR A 210 -1.64 9.97 15.24
CA TYR A 210 -2.05 10.13 13.84
C TYR A 210 -1.46 11.41 13.23
N ALA A 211 -1.46 12.51 13.99
CA ALA A 211 -0.84 13.76 13.55
C ALA A 211 0.67 13.60 13.35
N LEU A 212 1.36 12.90 14.27
CA LEU A 212 2.80 12.63 14.14
C LEU A 212 3.10 11.78 12.90
N LEU A 213 2.32 10.71 12.66
CA LEU A 213 2.52 9.83 11.51
C LEU A 213 2.32 10.55 10.18
N THR A 214 1.34 11.44 10.10
CA THR A 214 0.90 12.01 8.82
C THR A 214 1.20 13.50 8.65
N GLY A 215 1.77 14.16 9.67
CA GLY A 215 1.95 15.61 9.70
C GLY A 215 2.82 16.18 8.57
N ALA A 216 3.76 15.40 8.04
CA ALA A 216 4.59 15.81 6.90
C ALA A 216 3.81 15.86 5.56
N PHE A 217 2.58 15.32 5.50
CA PHE A 217 1.76 15.16 4.29
C PHE A 217 0.46 15.98 4.31
N TYR A 218 0.14 16.63 5.43
CA TYR A 218 -0.98 17.55 5.56
C TYR A 218 -0.45 18.98 5.78
N LEU A 219 -1.03 19.92 5.05
CA LEU A 219 -0.84 21.36 5.25
C LEU A 219 -1.63 21.84 6.47
#